data_83720c38318f07560fe137bf6a69a596
#
_entry.id   83720c38318f07560fe137bf6a69a596
#
_cell.length_a   1.000
_cell.length_b   1.000
_cell.length_c   1.000
_cell.angle_alpha   90.00
_cell.angle_beta   90.00
_cell.angle_gamma   90.00
#
_symmetry.space_group_name_H-M   'P 1'
#
loop_
_entity.id
_entity.type
_entity.pdbx_description
1 polymer ?
#
loop_
_entity_poly.entity_id
_entity_poly.type
_entity_poly.pdbx_seq_one_letter_code
_entity_poly.pdbx_strand_id
1 'polypeptide(L)'
;MDQFKNRVVAVILGVALAYASIAIAGIGAAVAIPADLLKPVAQVSGLLAFTLVDLFTIAVPLAAAFLVVAFASKLVIKKPDLTFYSLLLAPLVLLQLYFVAQSQPQMFDTIVTTLPRYLLLAVCFYFLVRSTNRANA
;
A
#
# COMPACT_ATOMS: atom_id res chain seq x y z
N MET A 1 -1.61 -29.59 4.31
CA MET A 1 -0.55 -29.00 5.15
C MET A 1 0.13 -27.80 4.49
N ASP A 2 0.40 -27.84 3.21
CA ASP A 2 1.07 -26.74 2.51
C ASP A 2 0.22 -25.46 2.40
N GLN A 3 -1.08 -25.58 2.19
CA GLN A 3 -1.99 -24.43 2.16
C GLN A 3 -2.03 -23.67 3.49
N PHE A 4 -2.04 -24.38 4.60
CA PHE A 4 -2.03 -23.75 5.93
C PHE A 4 -0.73 -22.98 6.16
N LYS A 5 0.42 -23.59 5.84
CA LYS A 5 1.73 -22.92 5.92
C LYS A 5 1.77 -21.66 5.05
N ASN A 6 1.27 -21.74 3.82
CA ASN A 6 1.22 -20.59 2.91
C ASN A 6 0.38 -19.44 3.48
N ARG A 7 -0.76 -19.74 4.11
CA ARG A 7 -1.61 -18.71 4.75
C ARG A 7 -0.93 -18.07 5.95
N VAL A 8 -0.25 -18.87 6.79
CA VAL A 8 0.52 -18.35 7.92
C VAL A 8 1.65 -17.42 7.44
N VAL A 9 2.39 -17.86 6.43
CA VAL A 9 3.45 -17.03 5.81
C VAL A 9 2.87 -15.73 5.24
N ALA A 10 1.72 -15.78 4.56
CA ALA A 10 1.07 -14.58 4.03
C ALA A 10 0.72 -13.58 5.14
N VAL A 11 0.18 -14.03 6.25
CA VAL A 11 -0.16 -13.17 7.39
C VAL A 11 1.09 -12.57 8.01
N ILE A 12 2.14 -13.36 8.23
CA ILE A 12 3.42 -12.89 8.81
C ILE A 12 4.04 -11.81 7.91
N LEU A 13 4.11 -12.06 6.60
CA LEU A 13 4.62 -11.09 5.63
C LEU A 13 3.72 -9.85 5.54
N GLY A 14 2.41 -10.01 5.65
CA GLY A 14 1.44 -8.92 5.69
C GLY A 14 1.62 -8.04 6.93
N VAL A 15 1.85 -8.62 8.08
CA VAL A 15 2.15 -7.88 9.31
C VAL A 15 3.49 -7.14 9.18
N ALA A 16 4.53 -7.79 8.64
CA ALA A 16 5.80 -7.14 8.38
C ALA A 16 5.66 -5.95 7.42
N LEU A 17 4.85 -6.12 6.36
CA LEU A 17 4.53 -5.05 5.41
C LEU A 17 3.76 -3.91 6.07
N ALA A 18 2.83 -4.21 6.97
CA ALA A 18 2.11 -3.20 7.75
C ALA A 18 3.07 -2.37 8.62
N TYR A 19 4.02 -3.01 9.31
CA TYR A 19 5.07 -2.30 10.04
C TYR A 19 5.97 -1.47 9.12
N ALA A 20 6.38 -2.02 7.97
CA ALA A 20 7.15 -1.29 6.98
C ALA A 20 6.40 -0.05 6.47
N SER A 21 5.08 -0.11 6.36
CA SER A 21 4.26 1.04 5.95
C SER A 21 4.34 2.22 6.92
N ILE A 22 4.47 1.95 8.21
CA ILE A 22 4.68 2.99 9.24
C ILE A 22 6.03 3.69 9.02
N ALA A 23 7.08 2.91 8.78
CA ALA A 23 8.41 3.45 8.49
C ALA A 23 8.41 4.25 7.18
N ILE A 24 7.77 3.75 6.12
CA ILE A 24 7.63 4.45 4.85
C ILE A 24 6.88 5.77 5.03
N ALA A 25 5.78 5.78 5.80
CA ALA A 25 5.03 7.00 6.09
C ALA A 25 5.87 8.01 6.88
N GLY A 26 6.65 7.54 7.86
CA GLY A 26 7.57 8.39 8.64
C GLY A 26 8.66 9.01 7.77
N ILE A 27 9.29 8.24 6.90
CA ILE A 27 10.29 8.74 5.95
C ILE A 27 9.64 9.67 4.93
N GLY A 28 8.48 9.29 4.39
CA GLY A 28 7.73 10.10 3.44
C GLY A 28 7.35 11.48 3.99
N ALA A 29 6.97 11.55 5.26
CA ALA A 29 6.68 12.81 5.93
C ALA A 29 7.94 13.69 6.13
N ALA A 30 9.13 13.09 6.19
CA ALA A 30 10.40 13.80 6.31
C ALA A 30 10.96 14.26 4.95
N VAL A 31 10.49 13.70 3.84
CA VAL A 31 10.91 14.10 2.48
C VAL A 31 10.26 15.42 2.10
N ALA A 32 11.08 16.46 1.95
CA ALA A 32 10.62 17.76 1.49
C ALA A 32 10.52 17.77 -0.04
N ILE A 33 9.32 17.94 -0.56
CA ILE A 33 9.13 18.26 -1.98
C ILE A 33 9.42 19.75 -2.17
N PRO A 34 10.21 20.17 -3.18
CA PRO A 34 10.50 21.55 -3.43
C PRO A 34 9.23 22.41 -3.53
N ALA A 35 9.18 23.49 -2.78
CA ALA A 35 8.01 24.37 -2.71
C ALA A 35 7.59 24.90 -4.10
N ASP A 36 8.54 25.09 -4.99
CA ASP A 36 8.27 25.60 -6.34
C ASP A 36 7.45 24.64 -7.21
N LEU A 37 7.55 23.33 -6.94
CA LEU A 37 6.74 22.31 -7.61
C LEU A 37 5.32 22.25 -7.04
N LEU A 38 5.14 22.56 -5.76
CA LEU A 38 3.84 22.48 -5.09
C LEU A 38 3.04 23.78 -5.18
N LYS A 39 3.70 24.93 -5.29
CA LYS A 39 3.03 26.23 -5.35
C LYS A 39 1.89 26.31 -6.37
N PRO A 40 2.08 25.92 -7.65
CA PRO A 40 1.00 26.02 -8.64
C PRO A 40 -0.22 25.17 -8.26
N VAL A 41 0.01 24.00 -7.69
CA VAL A 41 -1.05 23.07 -7.29
C VAL A 41 -1.73 23.56 -6.01
N ALA A 42 -0.96 24.05 -5.05
CA ALA A 42 -1.48 24.58 -3.78
C ALA A 42 -2.34 25.84 -3.98
N GLN A 43 -2.05 26.63 -5.01
CA GLN A 43 -2.87 27.78 -5.39
C GLN A 43 -4.27 27.36 -5.90
N VAL A 44 -4.37 26.18 -6.52
CA VAL A 44 -5.66 25.63 -6.97
C VAL A 44 -6.38 24.94 -5.82
N SER A 45 -5.69 24.09 -5.07
CA SER A 45 -6.24 23.37 -3.90
C SER A 45 -5.11 22.84 -3.02
N GLY A 46 -5.14 23.23 -1.74
CA GLY A 46 -4.22 22.65 -0.73
C GLY A 46 -4.42 21.14 -0.57
N LEU A 47 -5.66 20.66 -0.63
CA LEU A 47 -5.99 19.25 -0.55
C LEU A 47 -5.36 18.45 -1.71
N LEU A 48 -5.39 19.00 -2.92
CA LEU A 48 -4.76 18.37 -4.10
C LEU A 48 -3.23 18.32 -3.93
N ALA A 49 -2.61 19.35 -3.40
CA ALA A 49 -1.18 19.39 -3.14
C ALA A 49 -0.78 18.28 -2.13
N PHE A 50 -1.51 18.14 -1.02
CA PHE A 50 -1.28 17.07 -0.05
C PHE A 50 -1.49 15.68 -0.65
N THR A 51 -2.49 15.50 -1.51
CA THR A 51 -2.75 14.25 -2.22
C THR A 51 -1.57 13.87 -3.12
N LEU A 52 -0.98 14.83 -3.84
CA LEU A 52 0.20 14.59 -4.68
C LEU A 52 1.44 14.26 -3.84
N VAL A 53 1.63 14.96 -2.73
CA VAL A 53 2.73 14.64 -1.79
C VAL A 53 2.58 13.22 -1.29
N ASP A 54 1.41 12.83 -0.81
CA ASP A 54 1.14 11.47 -0.34
C ASP A 54 1.39 10.42 -1.43
N LEU A 55 0.95 10.71 -2.66
CA LEU A 55 1.15 9.82 -3.80
C LEU A 55 2.63 9.49 -4.02
N PHE A 56 3.49 10.51 -4.08
CA PHE A 56 4.90 10.32 -4.41
C PHE A 56 5.74 9.86 -3.22
N THR A 57 5.46 10.36 -2.03
CA THR A 57 6.31 10.09 -0.86
C THR A 57 5.90 8.84 -0.08
N ILE A 58 4.66 8.41 -0.19
CA ILE A 58 4.13 7.28 0.58
C ILE A 58 3.50 6.22 -0.32
N ALA A 59 2.57 6.58 -1.20
CA ALA A 59 1.81 5.61 -1.98
C ALA A 59 2.68 4.80 -2.94
N VAL A 60 3.57 5.46 -3.68
CA VAL A 60 4.49 4.78 -4.62
C VAL A 60 5.49 3.89 -3.89
N PRO A 61 6.21 4.33 -2.84
CA PRO A 61 7.10 3.45 -2.08
C PRO A 61 6.36 2.27 -1.43
N LEU A 62 5.15 2.49 -0.92
CA LEU A 62 4.34 1.44 -0.32
C LEU A 62 3.91 0.38 -1.35
N ALA A 63 3.47 0.81 -2.54
CA ALA A 63 3.14 -0.09 -3.62
C ALA A 63 4.35 -0.88 -4.10
N ALA A 64 5.52 -0.24 -4.19
CA ALA A 64 6.77 -0.90 -4.52
C ALA A 64 7.14 -1.96 -3.47
N ALA A 65 7.04 -1.63 -2.18
CA ALA A 65 7.28 -2.58 -1.10
C ALA A 65 6.32 -3.78 -1.16
N PHE A 66 5.04 -3.54 -1.41
CA PHE A 66 4.05 -4.61 -1.59
C PHE A 66 4.41 -5.52 -2.77
N LEU A 67 4.78 -4.96 -3.92
CA LEU A 67 5.19 -5.74 -5.08
C LEU A 67 6.46 -6.55 -4.81
N VAL A 68 7.46 -5.96 -4.17
CA VAL A 68 8.71 -6.66 -3.79
C VAL A 68 8.41 -7.86 -2.91
N VAL A 69 7.61 -7.68 -1.86
CA VAL A 69 7.21 -8.78 -0.97
C VAL A 69 6.40 -9.84 -1.71
N ALA A 70 5.46 -9.43 -2.57
CA ALA A 70 4.64 -10.34 -3.36
C ALA A 70 5.49 -11.15 -4.38
N PHE A 71 6.47 -10.54 -5.04
CA PHE A 71 7.37 -11.25 -5.95
C PHE A 71 8.36 -12.14 -5.19
N ALA A 72 8.92 -11.65 -4.08
CA ALA A 72 9.82 -12.46 -3.25
C ALA A 72 9.09 -13.71 -2.69
N SER A 73 7.82 -13.58 -2.35
CA SER A 73 7.03 -14.72 -1.87
C SER A 73 6.88 -15.83 -2.91
N LYS A 74 6.89 -15.52 -4.22
CA LYS A 74 6.87 -16.50 -5.31
C LYS A 74 8.11 -17.41 -5.34
N LEU A 75 9.23 -16.96 -4.77
CA LEU A 75 10.44 -17.77 -4.65
C LEU A 75 10.30 -18.87 -3.60
N VAL A 76 9.49 -18.63 -2.58
CA VAL A 76 9.28 -19.54 -1.46
C VAL A 76 8.02 -20.39 -1.65
N ILE A 77 6.98 -19.78 -2.23
CA ILE A 77 5.66 -20.38 -2.40
C ILE A 77 5.44 -20.72 -3.87
N LYS A 78 5.34 -22.01 -4.17
CA LYS A 78 5.26 -22.52 -5.55
C LYS A 78 4.02 -22.05 -6.31
N LYS A 79 2.88 -21.85 -5.64
CA LYS A 79 1.61 -21.45 -6.26
C LYS A 79 0.85 -20.50 -5.31
N PRO A 80 1.23 -19.22 -5.23
CA PRO A 80 0.42 -18.26 -4.50
C PRO A 80 -0.94 -18.09 -5.21
N ASP A 81 -2.01 -18.13 -4.42
CA ASP A 81 -3.38 -17.97 -4.89
C ASP A 81 -3.95 -16.61 -4.49
N LEU A 82 -5.19 -16.33 -4.92
CA LEU A 82 -5.91 -15.11 -4.54
C LEU A 82 -5.97 -14.93 -3.02
N THR A 83 -6.20 -16.03 -2.29
CA THR A 83 -6.28 -16.02 -0.83
C THR A 83 -4.95 -15.59 -0.20
N PHE A 84 -3.83 -16.06 -0.75
CA PHE A 84 -2.50 -15.66 -0.30
C PHE A 84 -2.29 -14.15 -0.39
N TYR A 85 -2.55 -13.56 -1.56
CA TYR A 85 -2.38 -12.12 -1.76
C TYR A 85 -3.37 -11.29 -0.93
N SER A 86 -4.59 -11.78 -0.74
CA SER A 86 -5.58 -11.13 0.13
C SER A 86 -5.12 -11.11 1.59
N LEU A 87 -4.59 -12.22 2.10
CA LEU A 87 -4.03 -12.31 3.45
C LEU A 87 -2.75 -11.48 3.61
N LEU A 88 -1.94 -11.38 2.56
CA LEU A 88 -0.76 -10.51 2.54
C LEU A 88 -1.13 -9.03 2.65
N LEU A 89 -2.20 -8.60 1.98
CA LEU A 89 -2.64 -7.21 1.95
C LEU A 89 -3.50 -6.83 3.16
N ALA A 90 -4.23 -7.78 3.75
CA ALA A 90 -5.20 -7.52 4.81
C ALA A 90 -4.64 -6.78 6.03
N PRO A 91 -3.49 -7.15 6.64
CA PRO A 91 -2.94 -6.41 7.78
C PRO A 91 -2.60 -4.95 7.44
N LEU A 92 -2.09 -4.71 6.24
CA LEU A 92 -1.78 -3.37 5.76
C LEU A 92 -3.05 -2.52 5.63
N VAL A 93 -4.08 -3.05 5.00
CA VAL A 93 -5.37 -2.35 4.83
C VAL A 93 -6.02 -2.07 6.16
N LEU A 94 -6.05 -3.04 7.08
CA LEU A 94 -6.60 -2.86 8.43
C LEU A 94 -5.87 -1.76 9.20
N LEU A 95 -4.53 -1.72 9.12
CA LEU A 95 -3.74 -0.67 9.75
C LEU A 95 -4.06 0.71 9.16
N GLN A 96 -4.17 0.81 7.84
CA GLN A 96 -4.52 2.08 7.18
C GLN A 96 -5.93 2.55 7.57
N LEU A 97 -6.91 1.65 7.61
CA LEU A 97 -8.26 1.96 8.07
C LEU A 97 -8.28 2.42 9.53
N TYR A 98 -7.47 1.81 10.38
CA TYR A 98 -7.31 2.25 11.77
C TYR A 98 -6.80 3.69 11.86
N PHE A 99 -5.78 4.06 11.09
CA PHE A 99 -5.26 5.43 11.08
C PHE A 99 -6.29 6.43 10.54
N VAL A 100 -7.06 6.07 9.52
CA VAL A 100 -8.16 6.92 9.02
C VAL A 100 -9.20 7.13 10.11
N ALA A 101 -9.59 6.07 10.84
CA ALA A 101 -10.56 6.18 11.92
C ALA A 101 -10.07 7.06 13.08
N GLN A 102 -8.75 7.06 13.36
CA GLN A 102 -8.13 7.91 14.38
C GLN A 102 -7.97 9.37 13.97
N SER A 103 -8.10 9.69 12.69
CA SER A 103 -7.87 11.05 12.16
C SER A 103 -9.04 12.02 12.36
N GLN A 104 -10.03 11.68 13.18
CA GLN A 104 -11.16 12.58 13.47
C GLN A 104 -10.68 13.87 14.17
N PRO A 105 -11.28 15.05 13.86
CA PRO A 105 -12.43 15.30 12.97
C PRO A 105 -12.08 15.42 11.48
N GLN A 106 -10.84 15.28 11.08
CA GLN A 106 -10.34 15.48 9.71
C GLN A 106 -10.42 14.21 8.85
N MET A 107 -11.35 13.29 9.17
CA MET A 107 -11.46 12.00 8.51
C MET A 107 -11.70 12.11 7.00
N PHE A 108 -12.52 13.07 6.57
CA PHE A 108 -12.79 13.28 5.14
C PHE A 108 -11.52 13.69 4.37
N ASP A 109 -10.77 14.67 4.88
CA ASP A 109 -9.53 15.13 4.24
C ASP A 109 -8.48 14.02 4.21
N THR A 110 -8.39 13.23 5.28
CA THR A 110 -7.50 12.07 5.34
C THR A 110 -7.88 11.02 4.31
N ILE A 111 -9.17 10.70 4.15
CA ILE A 111 -9.62 9.76 3.12
C ILE A 111 -9.25 10.26 1.73
N VAL A 112 -9.52 11.52 1.42
CA VAL A 112 -9.24 12.08 0.10
C VAL A 112 -7.74 12.09 -0.20
N THR A 113 -6.91 12.52 0.75
CA THR A 113 -5.46 12.59 0.56
C THR A 113 -4.80 11.21 0.48
N THR A 114 -5.34 10.21 1.15
CA THR A 114 -4.82 8.83 1.13
C THR A 114 -5.44 7.94 0.06
N LEU A 115 -6.47 8.42 -0.64
CA LEU A 115 -7.14 7.67 -1.71
C LEU A 115 -6.17 7.10 -2.76
N PRO A 116 -5.13 7.82 -3.24
CA PRO A 116 -4.16 7.29 -4.17
C PRO A 116 -3.43 6.03 -3.69
N ARG A 117 -3.18 5.89 -2.38
CA ARG A 117 -2.58 4.66 -1.81
C ARG A 117 -3.44 3.45 -2.08
N TYR A 118 -4.73 3.55 -1.78
CA TYR A 118 -5.67 2.44 -1.92
C TYR A 118 -5.86 2.08 -3.39
N LEU A 119 -5.99 3.08 -4.26
CA LEU A 119 -6.11 2.86 -5.71
C LEU A 119 -4.86 2.18 -6.26
N LEU A 120 -3.67 2.63 -5.88
CA LEU A 120 -2.41 2.07 -6.35
C LEU A 120 -2.22 0.63 -5.85
N LEU A 121 -2.53 0.37 -4.58
CA LEU A 121 -2.50 -0.99 -4.03
C LEU A 121 -3.51 -1.91 -4.71
N ALA A 122 -4.72 -1.43 -4.99
CA ALA A 122 -5.74 -2.20 -5.70
C ALA A 122 -5.31 -2.55 -7.12
N VAL A 123 -4.68 -1.61 -7.83
CA VAL A 123 -4.12 -1.84 -9.16
C VAL A 123 -2.99 -2.88 -9.11
N CYS A 124 -2.06 -2.75 -8.18
CA CYS A 124 -0.99 -3.73 -7.98
C CYS A 124 -1.53 -5.13 -7.65
N PHE A 125 -2.51 -5.21 -6.78
CA PHE A 125 -3.19 -6.46 -6.42
C PHE A 125 -3.84 -7.12 -7.64
N TYR A 126 -4.59 -6.33 -8.42
CA TYR A 126 -5.23 -6.81 -9.64
C TYR A 126 -4.22 -7.39 -10.63
N PHE A 127 -3.11 -6.69 -10.88
CA PHE A 127 -2.06 -7.17 -11.78
C PHE A 127 -1.39 -8.44 -11.28
N LEU A 128 -1.14 -8.55 -9.97
CA LEU A 128 -0.57 -9.76 -9.38
C LEU A 128 -1.48 -10.97 -9.56
N VAL A 129 -2.77 -10.82 -9.26
CA VAL A 129 -3.76 -11.89 -9.42
C VAL A 129 -3.89 -12.30 -10.89
N ARG A 130 -3.97 -11.33 -11.79
CA ARG A 130 -4.05 -11.60 -13.24
C ARG A 130 -2.80 -12.32 -13.76
N SER A 131 -1.62 -11.89 -13.33
CA SER A 131 -0.35 -12.54 -13.69
C SER A 131 -0.29 -13.99 -13.19
N THR A 132 -0.76 -14.23 -11.97
CA THR A 132 -0.78 -15.57 -11.40
C THR A 132 -1.76 -16.49 -12.10
N ASN A 133 -2.95 -16.00 -12.43
CA ASN A 133 -3.96 -16.78 -13.16
C ASN A 133 -3.49 -17.16 -14.57
N ARG A 134 -2.75 -16.29 -15.25
CA ARG A 134 -2.15 -16.58 -16.56
C ARG A 134 -1.05 -17.64 -16.48
N ALA A 135 -0.24 -17.61 -15.42
CA ALA A 135 0.83 -18.59 -15.22
C ALA A 135 0.31 -19.99 -14.85
N ASN A 136 -0.91 -20.07 -14.28
CA ASN A 136 -1.55 -21.33 -13.90
C ASN A 136 -2.50 -21.90 -15.00
N ALA A 137 -2.76 -21.14 -16.04
CA ALA A 137 -3.53 -21.57 -17.20
C ALA A 137 -2.63 -22.22 -18.27
#